data_09eedb8d529e7d1778df6b4f7a8e5757
#
_entry.id   09eedb8d529e7d1778df6b4f7a8e5757
#
_cell.length_a   1.000
_cell.length_b   1.000
_cell.length_c   1.000
_cell.angle_alpha   90.00
_cell.angle_beta   90.00
_cell.angle_gamma   90.00
#
_symmetry.space_group_name_H-M   'P 1'
#
loop_
_entity.id
_entity.type
_entity.pdbx_description
1 polymer ?
#
loop_
_entity_poly.entity_id
_entity_poly.type
_entity_poly.pdbx_seq_one_letter_code
_entity_poly.pdbx_strand_id
1 'polypeptide(L)'
;DKRRGAFGRLFGGYGIPDKYIGGGNVNIFNRARRLSVIALVNNVNMQNFLSEHILGTTEQGQVNARSGSGNFMVRPLDGVSTVQAVGANYSDEWGEKAKITASYFFNRADNRNESLTDRQTFTSSEKLVLYDGATDARIENVNHRFNSRFDYKFNNRHLLMMRTAFSVQDYLLDNETFSRTDNKFADDDIRFVNR
;
A
#
# COMPACT_ATOMS: atom_id res chain seq x y z
N ASP A 1 -27.41 10.28 26.36
CA ASP A 1 -26.65 10.94 25.30
C ASP A 1 -25.16 10.52 25.43
N LYS A 2 -24.77 9.36 24.84
CA LYS A 2 -23.40 8.83 24.93
C LYS A 2 -22.53 9.50 23.88
N ARG A 3 -22.06 10.70 24.18
CA ARG A 3 -21.14 11.45 23.31
C ARG A 3 -19.66 11.05 23.46
N ARG A 4 -19.36 9.96 24.19
CA ARG A 4 -18.02 9.47 24.44
C ARG A 4 -18.01 7.95 24.32
N GLY A 5 -17.02 7.45 23.64
CA GLY A 5 -16.85 6.01 23.45
C GLY A 5 -15.53 5.67 22.80
N ALA A 6 -15.12 4.44 22.97
CA ALA A 6 -14.03 3.84 22.25
C ALA A 6 -14.46 2.46 21.78
N PHE A 7 -14.11 2.11 20.55
CA PHE A 7 -14.25 0.76 20.06
C PHE A 7 -13.06 0.43 19.16
N GLY A 8 -12.78 -0.83 19.03
CA GLY A 8 -11.70 -1.31 18.21
C GLY A 8 -11.86 -2.78 17.88
N ARG A 9 -11.04 -3.22 16.95
CA ARG A 9 -10.94 -4.61 16.54
C ARG A 9 -9.46 -4.98 16.44
N LEU A 10 -9.11 -6.15 16.94
CA LEU A 10 -7.80 -6.77 16.75
C LEU A 10 -7.99 -8.09 16.03
N PHE A 11 -7.05 -8.42 15.18
CA PHE A 11 -7.01 -9.70 14.51
C PHE A 11 -5.57 -10.18 14.38
N GLY A 12 -5.38 -11.48 14.29
CA GLY A 12 -4.08 -12.09 14.08
C GLY A 12 -4.27 -13.50 13.55
N GLY A 13 -3.30 -13.95 12.77
CA GLY A 13 -3.25 -15.29 12.21
C GLY A 13 -1.81 -15.72 11.97
N TYR A 14 -1.58 -17.02 12.10
CA TYR A 14 -0.32 -17.66 11.77
C TYR A 14 -0.56 -18.86 10.88
N GLY A 15 0.27 -19.04 9.88
CA GLY A 15 0.17 -20.11 8.87
C GLY A 15 1.52 -20.78 8.60
N ILE A 16 1.49 -21.95 8.00
CA ILE A 16 2.67 -22.74 7.67
C ILE A 16 3.00 -22.54 6.19
N PRO A 17 4.29 -22.39 5.78
CA PRO A 17 5.47 -22.12 6.62
C PRO A 17 5.61 -20.63 6.91
N ASP A 18 5.83 -20.25 8.17
CA ASP A 18 6.20 -18.89 8.63
C ASP A 18 5.36 -17.74 8.07
N LYS A 19 4.07 -17.97 7.82
CA LYS A 19 3.12 -16.94 7.37
C LYS A 19 2.44 -16.32 8.57
N TYR A 20 2.36 -15.00 8.59
CA TYR A 20 1.69 -14.29 9.66
C TYR A 20 0.92 -13.06 9.14
N ILE A 21 -0.11 -12.74 9.88
CA ILE A 21 -0.87 -11.51 9.73
C ILE A 21 -1.29 -11.03 11.11
N GLY A 22 -1.17 -9.74 11.36
CA GLY A 22 -1.65 -9.12 12.57
C GLY A 22 -2.05 -7.68 12.29
N GLY A 23 -3.06 -7.23 12.98
CA GLY A 23 -3.50 -5.86 12.81
C GLY A 23 -4.70 -5.51 13.66
N GLY A 24 -5.15 -4.29 13.51
CA GLY A 24 -6.32 -3.83 14.22
C GLY A 24 -6.58 -2.36 14.00
N ASN A 25 -7.72 -1.93 14.51
CA ASN A 25 -8.08 -0.54 14.57
C ASN A 25 -8.62 -0.16 15.95
N VAL A 26 -8.41 1.09 16.32
CA VAL A 26 -9.00 1.71 17.50
C VAL A 26 -9.61 3.04 17.11
N ASN A 27 -10.85 3.26 17.52
CA ASN A 27 -11.59 4.48 17.26
C ASN A 27 -12.06 5.06 18.61
N ILE A 28 -11.71 6.31 18.85
CA ILE A 28 -12.03 7.03 20.08
C ILE A 28 -12.85 8.26 19.71
N PHE A 29 -14.00 8.40 20.35
CA PHE A 29 -14.90 9.53 20.19
C PHE A 29 -15.07 10.25 21.51
N ASN A 30 -14.92 11.56 21.48
CA ASN A 30 -15.20 12.40 22.61
C ASN A 30 -15.84 13.73 22.11
N ARG A 31 -17.16 13.75 22.05
CA ARG A 31 -17.94 14.86 21.47
C ARG A 31 -17.58 15.08 20.00
N ALA A 32 -16.98 16.22 19.66
CA ALA A 32 -16.52 16.56 18.31
C ALA A 32 -15.19 15.89 17.95
N ARG A 33 -14.39 15.51 18.98
CA ARG A 33 -13.09 14.87 18.76
C ARG A 33 -13.26 13.44 18.34
N ARG A 34 -12.58 13.07 17.26
CA ARG A 34 -12.49 11.71 16.75
C ARG A 34 -11.00 11.38 16.48
N LEU A 35 -10.55 10.27 17.01
CA LEU A 35 -9.23 9.71 16.74
C LEU A 35 -9.41 8.27 16.29
N SER A 36 -8.90 7.95 15.13
CA SER A 36 -8.87 6.58 14.61
C SER A 36 -7.44 6.20 14.30
N VAL A 37 -7.00 5.06 14.80
CA VAL A 37 -5.68 4.48 14.51
C VAL A 37 -5.90 3.09 13.94
N ILE A 38 -5.17 2.75 12.90
CA ILE A 38 -5.19 1.44 12.26
C ILE A 38 -3.74 0.97 12.06
N ALA A 39 -3.49 -0.30 12.28
CA ALA A 39 -2.18 -0.92 12.06
C ALA A 39 -2.34 -2.28 11.40
N LEU A 40 -1.36 -2.64 10.57
CA LEU A 40 -1.28 -3.91 9.86
C LEU A 40 0.18 -4.34 9.73
N VAL A 41 0.44 -5.61 10.01
CA VAL A 41 1.71 -6.27 9.73
C VAL A 41 1.43 -7.65 9.16
N ASN A 42 2.10 -8.01 8.07
CA ASN A 42 1.93 -9.34 7.48
C ASN A 42 3.04 -9.69 6.48
N ASN A 43 3.15 -10.98 6.19
CA ASN A 43 3.95 -11.52 5.08
C ASN A 43 3.12 -12.45 4.16
N VAL A 44 1.81 -12.23 4.13
CA VAL A 44 0.86 -12.96 3.28
C VAL A 44 0.39 -12.16 2.07
N ASN A 45 1.20 -11.19 1.64
CA ASN A 45 0.96 -10.36 0.47
C ASN A 45 -0.28 -9.43 0.58
N MET A 46 -0.74 -9.14 1.80
CA MET A 46 -1.79 -8.16 2.01
C MET A 46 -1.18 -6.76 2.08
N GLN A 47 -1.24 -6.01 1.00
CA GLN A 47 -0.59 -4.71 0.89
C GLN A 47 -1.47 -3.55 1.31
N ASN A 48 -2.78 -3.75 1.36
CA ASN A 48 -3.74 -2.71 1.69
C ASN A 48 -4.62 -3.13 2.87
N PHE A 49 -5.09 -2.13 3.60
CA PHE A 49 -6.16 -2.35 4.57
C PHE A 49 -7.43 -2.76 3.84
N LEU A 50 -8.05 -3.85 4.28
CA LEU A 50 -9.36 -4.23 3.78
C LEU A 50 -10.41 -3.18 4.19
N SER A 51 -11.43 -3.01 3.37
CA SER A 51 -12.51 -2.05 3.66
C SER A 51 -13.18 -2.31 5.01
N GLU A 52 -13.27 -3.56 5.46
CA GLU A 52 -13.77 -3.93 6.79
C GLU A 52 -12.86 -3.46 7.94
N HIS A 53 -11.57 -3.22 7.69
CA HIS A 53 -10.64 -2.64 8.68
C HIS A 53 -10.82 -1.12 8.79
N ILE A 54 -11.36 -0.49 7.75
CA ILE A 54 -11.53 0.97 7.64
C ILE A 54 -12.96 1.39 8.02
N LEU A 55 -13.93 0.50 7.97
CA LEU A 55 -15.38 0.75 8.17
C LEU A 55 -15.74 1.43 9.52
N GLY A 56 -14.81 1.48 10.47
CA GLY A 56 -15.00 2.29 11.68
C GLY A 56 -14.73 3.78 11.49
N THR A 57 -14.23 4.22 10.33
CA THR A 57 -13.78 5.60 10.10
C THR A 57 -14.65 6.40 9.12
N THR A 58 -15.55 5.73 8.37
CA THR A 58 -16.41 6.41 7.39
C THR A 58 -17.88 6.04 7.62
N GLU A 59 -18.74 7.05 7.76
CA GLU A 59 -20.19 6.91 7.95
C GLU A 59 -20.94 6.37 6.72
N GLN A 60 -20.28 6.14 5.60
CA GLN A 60 -20.90 5.57 4.41
C GLN A 60 -19.89 4.67 3.69
N GLY A 61 -20.24 3.40 3.54
CA GLY A 61 -19.46 2.30 2.96
C GLY A 61 -19.04 2.43 1.48
N GLN A 62 -18.79 3.64 1.01
CA GLN A 62 -18.16 3.89 -0.26
C GLN A 62 -16.74 4.41 0.00
N VAL A 63 -15.77 3.56 -0.27
CA VAL A 63 -14.35 3.94 -0.38
C VAL A 63 -14.19 4.81 -1.64
N ASN A 64 -14.69 6.03 -1.59
CA ASN A 64 -14.45 6.99 -2.65
C ASN A 64 -12.99 7.46 -2.52
N ALA A 65 -12.23 7.36 -3.59
CA ALA A 65 -10.85 7.86 -3.69
C ALA A 65 -10.69 9.37 -3.35
N ARG A 66 -11.82 10.08 -3.14
CA ARG A 66 -11.91 11.48 -2.73
C ARG A 66 -12.01 11.69 -1.22
N SER A 67 -12.41 10.69 -0.44
CA SER A 67 -12.38 10.75 1.02
C SER A 67 -11.07 10.11 1.48
N GLY A 68 -10.42 10.63 2.52
CA GLY A 68 -9.07 10.32 2.97
C GLY A 68 -8.61 8.85 3.04
N SER A 69 -9.48 7.89 2.75
CA SER A 69 -9.17 6.46 2.62
C SER A 69 -8.25 6.13 1.42
N GLY A 70 -8.25 6.94 0.35
CA GLY A 70 -7.31 6.80 -0.76
C GLY A 70 -5.84 6.96 -0.35
N ASN A 71 -5.59 7.61 0.79
CA ASN A 71 -4.23 7.76 1.33
C ASN A 71 -3.65 6.45 1.91
N PHE A 72 -4.50 5.46 2.18
CA PHE A 72 -4.09 4.18 2.77
C PHE A 72 -3.93 3.07 1.72
N MET A 73 -4.11 3.37 0.44
CA MET A 73 -3.97 2.39 -0.62
C MET A 73 -2.57 2.43 -1.24
N VAL A 74 -1.97 1.27 -1.37
CA VAL A 74 -0.69 1.03 -2.06
C VAL A 74 -0.98 0.12 -3.25
N ARG A 75 -0.27 0.32 -4.36
CA ARG A 75 -0.40 -0.58 -5.52
C ARG A 75 0.14 -1.96 -5.17
N PRO A 76 -0.61 -3.03 -5.50
CA PRO A 76 -0.09 -4.39 -5.38
C PRO A 76 1.18 -4.58 -6.21
N LEU A 77 2.14 -5.32 -5.63
CA LEU A 77 3.35 -5.75 -6.31
C LEU A 77 3.29 -7.27 -6.47
N ASP A 78 3.79 -7.77 -7.59
CA ASP A 78 3.96 -9.20 -7.79
C ASP A 78 5.07 -9.75 -6.88
N GLY A 79 5.01 -11.02 -6.53
CA GLY A 79 5.96 -11.66 -5.63
C GLY A 79 5.47 -11.78 -4.18
N VAL A 80 6.38 -11.99 -3.25
CA VAL A 80 6.10 -12.14 -1.81
C VAL A 80 6.47 -10.85 -1.09
N SER A 81 5.47 -10.22 -0.45
CA SER A 81 5.69 -8.96 0.27
C SER A 81 5.55 -9.15 1.78
N THR A 82 6.49 -8.56 2.52
CA THR A 82 6.35 -8.26 3.94
C THR A 82 5.91 -6.81 4.09
N VAL A 83 4.79 -6.58 4.76
CA VAL A 83 4.17 -5.26 4.84
C VAL A 83 3.99 -4.85 6.30
N GLN A 84 4.32 -3.60 6.58
CA GLN A 84 4.05 -2.92 7.85
C GLN A 84 3.36 -1.59 7.50
N ALA A 85 2.18 -1.37 8.04
CA ALA A 85 1.42 -0.16 7.77
C ALA A 85 0.76 0.37 9.03
N VAL A 86 0.78 1.69 9.19
CA VAL A 86 0.09 2.39 10.27
C VAL A 86 -0.62 3.60 9.68
N GLY A 87 -1.87 3.77 10.05
CA GLY A 87 -2.67 4.95 9.69
C GLY A 87 -3.25 5.60 10.93
N ALA A 88 -3.35 6.91 10.93
CA ALA A 88 -4.02 7.68 11.97
C ALA A 88 -4.86 8.79 11.33
N ASN A 89 -6.09 8.94 11.82
CA ASN A 89 -6.98 10.04 11.47
C ASN A 89 -7.40 10.77 12.73
N TYR A 90 -7.29 12.07 12.71
CA TYR A 90 -7.74 12.96 13.77
C TYR A 90 -8.70 13.99 13.21
N SER A 91 -9.81 14.22 13.91
CA SER A 91 -10.74 15.29 13.62
C SER A 91 -11.24 15.89 14.92
N ASP A 92 -11.26 17.21 15.01
CA ASP A 92 -11.75 17.93 16.18
C ASP A 92 -12.38 19.28 15.76
N GLU A 93 -13.27 19.77 16.61
CA GLU A 93 -13.86 21.10 16.49
C GLU A 93 -13.51 21.89 17.76
N TRP A 94 -12.77 22.99 17.59
CA TRP A 94 -12.35 23.85 18.67
C TRP A 94 -13.29 25.04 18.78
N GLY A 95 -14.31 24.84 19.63
CA GLY A 95 -15.43 25.78 19.72
C GLY A 95 -16.29 25.79 18.46
N GLU A 96 -16.91 26.93 18.17
CA GLU A 96 -17.77 27.10 16.98
C GLU A 96 -17.03 27.62 15.75
N LYS A 97 -15.76 27.97 15.91
CA LYS A 97 -15.01 28.70 14.89
C LYS A 97 -13.95 27.88 14.18
N ALA A 98 -13.37 26.90 14.81
CA ALA A 98 -12.23 26.16 14.25
C ALA A 98 -12.54 24.68 14.12
N LYS A 99 -12.22 24.10 12.95
CA LYS A 99 -12.29 22.68 12.68
C LYS A 99 -10.96 22.21 12.08
N ILE A 100 -10.41 21.14 12.64
CA ILE A 100 -9.19 20.50 12.16
C ILE A 100 -9.49 19.05 11.78
N THR A 101 -8.93 18.63 10.67
CA THR A 101 -8.87 17.22 10.26
C THR A 101 -7.45 16.95 9.81
N ALA A 102 -6.84 15.91 10.32
CA ALA A 102 -5.49 15.49 9.94
C ALA A 102 -5.46 13.98 9.74
N SER A 103 -4.67 13.52 8.78
CA SER A 103 -4.40 12.12 8.54
C SER A 103 -2.92 11.90 8.32
N TYR A 104 -2.40 10.82 8.89
CA TYR A 104 -1.05 10.35 8.67
C TYR A 104 -1.09 8.88 8.26
N PHE A 105 -0.25 8.53 7.32
CA PHE A 105 -0.09 7.16 6.87
C PHE A 105 1.39 6.84 6.68
N PHE A 106 1.79 5.74 7.26
CA PHE A 106 3.08 5.10 7.09
C PHE A 106 2.86 3.72 6.48
N ASN A 107 3.69 3.37 5.50
CA ASN A 107 3.75 2.03 4.93
C ASN A 107 5.19 1.69 4.57
N ARG A 108 5.63 0.50 4.97
CA ARG A 108 6.85 -0.13 4.52
C ARG A 108 6.51 -1.47 3.91
N ALA A 109 6.93 -1.69 2.67
CA ALA A 109 6.80 -2.95 1.98
C ALA A 109 8.18 -3.40 1.49
N ASP A 110 8.59 -4.61 1.87
CA ASP A 110 9.74 -5.35 1.32
C ASP A 110 9.16 -6.48 0.47
N ASN A 111 9.38 -6.39 -0.82
CA ASN A 111 8.85 -7.34 -1.80
C ASN A 111 10.01 -8.07 -2.49
N ARG A 112 9.89 -9.39 -2.59
CA ARG A 112 10.79 -10.22 -3.37
C ARG A 112 10.00 -10.95 -4.44
N ASN A 113 10.47 -10.81 -5.68
CA ASN A 113 9.91 -11.44 -6.85
C ASN A 113 10.97 -12.25 -7.60
N GLU A 114 10.79 -13.56 -7.63
CA GLU A 114 11.59 -14.47 -8.43
C GLU A 114 10.75 -14.91 -9.62
N SER A 115 11.26 -14.70 -10.83
CA SER A 115 10.57 -15.05 -12.07
C SER A 115 11.47 -15.89 -12.95
N LEU A 116 10.94 -17.02 -13.42
CA LEU A 116 11.54 -17.85 -14.45
C LEU A 116 10.67 -17.74 -15.70
N THR A 117 11.31 -17.50 -16.83
CA THR A 117 10.63 -17.35 -18.12
C THR A 117 11.26 -18.26 -19.14
N ASP A 118 10.50 -19.25 -19.60
CA ASP A 118 10.86 -20.11 -20.71
C ASP A 118 9.96 -19.77 -21.89
N ARG A 119 10.53 -19.28 -22.97
CA ARG A 119 9.78 -18.89 -24.16
C ARG A 119 10.35 -19.55 -25.40
N GLN A 120 9.47 -20.18 -26.17
CA GLN A 120 9.77 -20.74 -27.47
C GLN A 120 9.08 -19.94 -28.55
N THR A 121 9.84 -19.46 -29.53
CA THR A 121 9.30 -18.67 -30.64
C THR A 121 9.67 -19.35 -31.96
N PHE A 122 8.67 -19.74 -32.73
CA PHE A 122 8.84 -20.25 -34.06
C PHE A 122 8.84 -19.07 -35.05
N THR A 123 9.98 -18.82 -35.68
CA THR A 123 10.13 -17.69 -36.62
C THR A 123 9.93 -18.13 -38.07
N SER A 124 10.20 -19.39 -38.37
CA SER A 124 9.96 -20.04 -39.65
C SER A 124 9.85 -21.55 -39.44
N SER A 125 9.49 -22.29 -40.45
CA SER A 125 9.39 -23.77 -40.35
C SER A 125 10.69 -24.48 -39.97
N GLU A 126 11.84 -23.78 -40.02
CA GLU A 126 13.17 -24.35 -39.73
C GLU A 126 13.91 -23.62 -38.61
N LYS A 127 13.34 -22.52 -38.06
CA LYS A 127 14.00 -21.74 -37.02
C LYS A 127 13.20 -21.66 -35.74
N LEU A 128 13.76 -22.20 -34.67
CA LEU A 128 13.24 -22.13 -33.31
C LEU A 128 14.18 -21.27 -32.45
N VAL A 129 13.63 -20.24 -31.82
CA VAL A 129 14.33 -19.40 -30.84
C VAL A 129 13.85 -19.81 -29.45
N LEU A 130 14.78 -20.28 -28.62
CA LEU A 130 14.57 -20.61 -27.22
C LEU A 130 15.11 -19.45 -26.39
N TYR A 131 14.28 -18.94 -25.48
CA TYR A 131 14.66 -17.91 -24.53
C TYR A 131 14.42 -18.42 -23.11
N ASP A 132 15.50 -18.51 -22.34
CA ASP A 132 15.46 -18.86 -20.92
C ASP A 132 15.87 -17.60 -20.14
N GLY A 133 15.04 -17.15 -19.23
CA GLY A 133 15.28 -15.98 -18.40
C GLY A 133 15.03 -16.29 -16.92
N ALA A 134 15.91 -15.82 -16.05
CA ALA A 134 15.74 -15.82 -14.61
C ALA A 134 15.89 -14.39 -14.10
N THR A 135 14.93 -13.92 -13.32
CA THR A 135 14.97 -12.59 -12.71
C THR A 135 14.74 -12.75 -11.20
N ASP A 136 15.63 -12.17 -10.40
CA ASP A 136 15.45 -11.97 -8.95
C ASP A 136 15.38 -10.46 -8.70
N ALA A 137 14.23 -10.00 -8.21
CA ALA A 137 14.00 -8.60 -7.93
C ALA A 137 13.59 -8.39 -6.47
N ARG A 138 14.28 -7.47 -5.79
CA ARG A 138 13.92 -7.01 -4.46
C ARG A 138 13.54 -5.55 -4.51
N ILE A 139 12.37 -5.24 -3.98
CA ILE A 139 11.82 -3.89 -3.92
C ILE A 139 11.56 -3.54 -2.45
N GLU A 140 12.24 -2.52 -1.94
CA GLU A 140 11.90 -1.90 -0.67
C GLU A 140 11.24 -0.55 -0.93
N ASN A 141 10.07 -0.34 -0.34
CA ASN A 141 9.27 0.86 -0.54
C ASN A 141 8.77 1.37 0.82
N VAL A 142 9.20 2.56 1.19
CA VAL A 142 8.79 3.24 2.42
C VAL A 142 8.04 4.51 2.04
N ASN A 143 6.83 4.66 2.57
CA ASN A 143 5.98 5.81 2.28
C ASN A 143 5.53 6.48 3.58
N HIS A 144 5.63 7.79 3.60
CA HIS A 144 5.03 8.66 4.60
C HIS A 144 4.09 9.65 3.90
N ARG A 145 2.85 9.70 4.34
CA ARG A 145 1.86 10.64 3.80
C ARG A 145 1.15 11.34 4.94
N PHE A 146 1.14 12.65 4.88
CA PHE A 146 0.44 13.50 5.82
C PHE A 146 -0.48 14.44 5.06
N ASN A 147 -1.72 14.55 5.51
CA ASN A 147 -2.69 15.52 5.01
C ASN A 147 -3.35 16.19 6.18
N SER A 148 -3.59 17.48 6.06
CA SER A 148 -4.39 18.20 7.02
C SER A 148 -5.31 19.22 6.34
N ARG A 149 -6.40 19.50 7.02
CA ARG A 149 -7.33 20.56 6.68
C ARG A 149 -7.68 21.32 7.97
N PHE A 150 -7.53 22.61 7.91
CA PHE A 150 -7.91 23.52 8.97
C PHE A 150 -8.90 24.55 8.40
N ASP A 151 -10.09 24.60 8.98
CA ASP A 151 -11.12 25.58 8.65
C ASP A 151 -11.29 26.50 9.84
N TYR A 152 -11.19 27.83 9.62
CA TYR A 152 -11.38 28.82 10.66
C TYR A 152 -12.40 29.89 10.23
N LYS A 153 -13.45 30.01 10.99
CA LYS A 153 -14.55 30.97 10.75
C LYS A 153 -14.30 32.21 11.57
N PHE A 154 -13.84 33.30 10.95
CA PHE A 154 -13.69 34.61 11.62
C PHE A 154 -15.04 35.19 12.01
N ASN A 155 -15.98 35.17 11.06
CA ASN A 155 -17.37 35.64 11.22
C ASN A 155 -18.24 34.97 10.15
N ASN A 156 -19.52 35.39 10.06
CA ASN A 156 -20.49 34.80 9.11
C ASN A 156 -20.17 35.09 7.64
N ARG A 157 -19.24 36.01 7.35
CA ARG A 157 -18.87 36.40 5.98
C ARG A 157 -17.45 35.96 5.59
N HIS A 158 -16.60 35.59 6.54
CA HIS A 158 -15.20 35.26 6.30
C HIS A 158 -14.81 33.91 6.88
N LEU A 159 -14.36 33.02 6.00
CA LEU A 159 -13.86 31.67 6.31
C LEU A 159 -12.43 31.55 5.76
N LEU A 160 -11.50 31.10 6.58
CA LEU A 160 -10.18 30.67 6.16
C LEU A 160 -10.18 29.14 6.07
N MET A 161 -9.76 28.61 4.93
CA MET A 161 -9.52 27.20 4.72
C MET A 161 -8.06 26.98 4.33
N MET A 162 -7.34 26.19 5.12
CA MET A 162 -5.97 25.78 4.83
C MET A 162 -5.92 24.28 4.64
N ARG A 163 -5.27 23.83 3.57
CA ARG A 163 -5.02 22.42 3.30
C ARG A 163 -3.53 22.20 3.12
N THR A 164 -3.00 21.22 3.82
CA THR A 164 -1.58 20.83 3.71
C THR A 164 -1.52 19.36 3.33
N ALA A 165 -0.69 19.06 2.35
CA ALA A 165 -0.37 17.70 1.95
C ALA A 165 1.15 17.55 1.87
N PHE A 166 1.67 16.49 2.48
CA PHE A 166 3.08 16.15 2.46
C PHE A 166 3.23 14.65 2.21
N SER A 167 4.10 14.28 1.28
CA SER A 167 4.39 12.89 0.97
C SER A 167 5.88 12.72 0.74
N VAL A 168 6.45 11.73 1.42
CA VAL A 168 7.83 11.27 1.20
C VAL A 168 7.78 9.80 0.88
N GLN A 169 8.50 9.41 -0.16
CA GLN A 169 8.69 8.04 -0.56
C GLN A 169 10.17 7.76 -0.73
N ASP A 170 10.63 6.68 -0.11
CA ASP A 170 11.92 6.06 -0.36
C ASP A 170 11.70 4.73 -1.07
N TYR A 171 12.40 4.54 -2.19
CA TYR A 171 12.20 3.39 -3.06
C TYR A 171 13.56 2.84 -3.48
N LEU A 172 13.83 1.60 -3.13
CA LEU A 172 15.00 0.85 -3.54
C LEU A 172 14.56 -0.33 -4.39
N LEU A 173 15.13 -0.45 -5.58
CA LEU A 173 14.99 -1.61 -6.46
C LEU A 173 16.38 -2.21 -6.69
N ASP A 174 16.54 -3.45 -6.29
CA ASP A 174 17.67 -4.32 -6.64
C ASP A 174 17.14 -5.41 -7.57
N ASN A 175 17.67 -5.50 -8.78
CA ASN A 175 17.17 -6.40 -9.81
C ASN A 175 18.34 -7.06 -10.54
N GLU A 176 18.42 -8.39 -10.44
CA GLU A 176 19.33 -9.20 -11.19
C GLU A 176 18.57 -10.00 -12.25
N THR A 177 18.99 -9.88 -13.51
CA THR A 177 18.39 -10.62 -14.61
C THR A 177 19.46 -11.38 -15.35
N PHE A 178 19.29 -12.69 -15.41
CA PHE A 178 20.09 -13.57 -16.28
C PHE A 178 19.20 -14.04 -17.43
N SER A 179 19.68 -13.90 -18.67
CA SER A 179 18.95 -14.42 -19.82
C SER A 179 19.87 -15.12 -20.80
N ARG A 180 19.34 -16.17 -21.41
CA ARG A 180 20.00 -16.97 -22.46
C ARG A 180 19.06 -17.10 -23.64
N THR A 181 19.59 -16.85 -24.83
CA THR A 181 18.86 -17.07 -26.07
C THR A 181 19.61 -18.06 -26.93
N ASP A 182 19.00 -19.19 -27.23
CA ASP A 182 19.50 -20.19 -28.13
C ASP A 182 18.71 -20.19 -29.44
N ASN A 183 19.37 -20.05 -30.55
CA ASN A 183 18.77 -20.21 -31.88
C ASN A 183 19.04 -21.62 -32.37
N LYS A 184 18.02 -22.41 -32.61
CA LYS A 184 18.12 -23.74 -33.23
C LYS A 184 17.70 -23.62 -34.69
N PHE A 185 18.64 -23.89 -35.58
CA PHE A 185 18.37 -24.13 -36.99
C PHE A 185 18.35 -25.64 -37.21
N ALA A 186 17.74 -26.08 -38.25
CA ALA A 186 17.75 -27.53 -38.59
C ALA A 186 19.18 -28.11 -38.71
N ASP A 187 20.21 -27.23 -38.90
CA ASP A 187 21.61 -27.64 -39.12
C ASP A 187 22.67 -27.05 -38.16
N ASP A 188 22.36 -25.98 -37.36
CA ASP A 188 23.37 -25.36 -36.47
C ASP A 188 22.80 -24.78 -35.19
N ASP A 189 23.46 -24.98 -34.03
CA ASP A 189 23.17 -24.37 -32.74
C ASP A 189 24.01 -23.09 -32.54
N ILE A 190 23.44 -21.89 -32.63
CA ILE A 190 24.09 -20.62 -32.25
C ILE A 190 23.63 -20.20 -30.85
N ARG A 191 24.57 -20.01 -29.93
CA ARG A 191 24.29 -19.60 -28.55
C ARG A 191 24.77 -18.19 -28.28
N PHE A 192 23.84 -17.33 -27.80
CA PHE A 192 24.18 -16.03 -27.26
C PHE A 192 23.84 -15.98 -25.76
N VAL A 193 24.80 -15.60 -24.94
CA VAL A 193 24.61 -15.38 -23.49
C VAL A 193 24.79 -13.91 -23.23
N ASN A 194 23.73 -13.24 -22.76
CA ASN A 194 23.77 -11.86 -22.28
C ASN A 194 23.78 -11.86 -20.74
N ARG A 195 24.69 -11.07 -20.19
CA ARG A 195 24.80 -10.78 -18.76
C ARG A 195 24.35 -9.35 -18.52
#